data_84adeb8abc9acb5093c6d0daa7cc0b71
#
_entry.id   84adeb8abc9acb5093c6d0daa7cc0b71
#
_cell.length_a   1.000
_cell.length_b   1.000
_cell.length_c   1.000
_cell.angle_alpha   90.00
_cell.angle_beta   90.00
_cell.angle_gamma   90.00
#
_symmetry.space_group_name_H-M   'P 1'
#
loop_
_entity.id
_entity.type
_entity.pdbx_description
1 polymer ?
#
loop_
_entity_poly.entity_id
_entity_poly.type
_entity_poly.pdbx_seq_one_letter_code
_entity_poly.pdbx_strand_id
1 'polypeptide(L)'
;MHSLKDVIEYFLEQGIMHNHCGDTEKVLQLRKILCVSNLASVPKITYNAAYRAQIKSNTAVNPFVLFAWQRMCELETKDIETEGNVSKEKLEAAVPEIKKILLLSDTHKMLKLLQGKFAECGIAFKIVHNFPGAPVQGFIKESSDDGQTILCLTLRRKRMDTLIFTLFHEIAHVLNGDLSVRFVDFTDEKSEMEKNADERARNMLIDPELYRKFVLSRSNYTTESGIEQFAKTAGVRP
;
A
#
# COMPACT_ATOMS: atom_id res chain seq x y z
N MET A 1 12.49 -12.21 8.96
CA MET A 1 12.56 -11.46 10.22
C MET A 1 11.49 -11.98 11.16
N HIS A 2 11.87 -12.33 12.37
CA HIS A 2 10.96 -12.86 13.38
C HIS A 2 11.19 -12.20 14.75
N SER A 3 12.18 -11.32 14.86
CA SER A 3 12.57 -10.68 16.12
C SER A 3 12.97 -9.22 15.93
N LEU A 4 13.06 -8.48 17.05
CA LEU A 4 13.58 -7.11 17.07
C LEU A 4 15.04 -7.06 16.59
N LYS A 5 15.82 -8.12 16.85
CA LYS A 5 17.21 -8.23 16.40
C LYS A 5 17.30 -8.19 14.87
N ASP A 6 16.44 -8.92 14.18
CA ASP A 6 16.39 -8.94 12.71
C ASP A 6 16.04 -7.57 12.14
N VAL A 7 15.18 -6.79 12.82
CA VAL A 7 14.85 -5.41 12.44
C VAL A 7 16.07 -4.50 12.55
N ILE A 8 16.85 -4.63 13.63
CA ILE A 8 18.08 -3.87 13.82
C ILE A 8 19.11 -4.22 12.74
N GLU A 9 19.32 -5.51 12.48
CA GLU A 9 20.24 -5.97 11.42
C GLU A 9 19.84 -5.40 10.06
N TYR A 10 18.57 -5.46 9.70
CA TYR A 10 18.07 -4.89 8.45
C TYR A 10 18.30 -3.37 8.37
N PHE A 11 18.04 -2.61 9.43
CA PHE A 11 18.27 -1.16 9.43
C PHE A 11 19.75 -0.80 9.33
N LEU A 12 20.64 -1.62 9.88
CA LEU A 12 22.08 -1.49 9.73
C LEU A 12 22.51 -1.75 8.27
N GLU A 13 22.02 -2.82 7.66
CA GLU A 13 22.31 -3.19 6.27
C GLU A 13 21.81 -2.13 5.27
N GLN A 14 20.68 -1.50 5.55
CA GLN A 14 20.11 -0.44 4.71
C GLN A 14 20.72 0.95 5.00
N GLY A 15 21.65 1.07 5.93
CA GLY A 15 22.25 2.35 6.31
C GLY A 15 21.31 3.32 7.06
N ILE A 16 20.15 2.84 7.50
CA ILE A 16 19.18 3.61 8.30
C ILE A 16 19.69 3.80 9.73
N MET A 17 20.46 2.83 10.23
CA MET A 17 21.16 2.89 11.52
C MET A 17 22.68 2.87 11.32
N HIS A 18 23.41 3.51 12.23
CA HIS A 18 24.87 3.51 12.20
C HIS A 18 25.45 2.28 12.91
N ASN A 19 26.47 1.65 12.28
CA ASN A 19 27.01 0.36 12.73
C ASN A 19 28.07 0.48 13.84
N HIS A 20 28.62 1.68 14.10
CA HIS A 20 29.77 1.87 15.02
C HIS A 20 29.36 2.24 16.45
N CYS A 21 28.32 1.59 16.98
CA CYS A 21 27.78 1.94 18.28
C CYS A 21 27.49 0.68 19.14
N GLY A 22 27.60 0.83 20.45
CA GLY A 22 27.24 -0.22 21.41
C GLY A 22 25.74 -0.49 21.45
N ASP A 23 25.33 -1.57 22.10
CA ASP A 23 23.91 -2.02 22.11
C ASP A 23 22.96 -0.97 22.70
N THR A 24 23.39 -0.20 23.69
CA THR A 24 22.59 0.90 24.27
C THR A 24 22.29 1.97 23.20
N GLU A 25 23.28 2.32 22.40
CA GLU A 25 23.11 3.33 21.36
C GLU A 25 22.27 2.82 20.20
N LYS A 26 22.38 1.56 19.82
CA LYS A 26 21.48 0.92 18.85
C LYS A 26 20.02 0.97 19.31
N VAL A 27 19.77 0.71 20.60
CA VAL A 27 18.42 0.85 21.18
C VAL A 27 17.92 2.28 21.12
N LEU A 28 18.79 3.27 21.41
CA LEU A 28 18.40 4.69 21.31
C LEU A 28 18.13 5.13 19.87
N GLN A 29 18.97 4.72 18.92
CA GLN A 29 18.74 4.97 17.49
C GLN A 29 17.42 4.33 17.03
N LEU A 30 17.18 3.07 17.40
CA LEU A 30 15.94 2.38 17.05
C LEU A 30 14.71 3.08 17.62
N ARG A 31 14.75 3.52 18.88
CA ARG A 31 13.66 4.30 19.50
C ARG A 31 13.40 5.60 18.74
N LYS A 32 14.47 6.28 18.31
CA LYS A 32 14.38 7.53 17.53
C LYS A 32 13.75 7.25 16.15
N ILE A 33 14.21 6.22 15.44
CA ILE A 33 13.68 5.84 14.14
C ILE A 33 12.19 5.46 14.24
N LEU A 34 11.85 4.65 15.24
CA LEU A 34 10.48 4.20 15.47
C LEU A 34 9.59 5.27 16.14
N CYS A 35 10.14 6.42 16.53
CA CYS A 35 9.45 7.48 17.27
C CYS A 35 8.72 6.98 18.52
N VAL A 36 9.33 6.08 19.29
CA VAL A 36 8.77 5.53 20.51
C VAL A 36 9.67 5.80 21.71
N SER A 37 9.07 6.18 22.82
CA SER A 37 9.79 6.36 24.11
C SER A 37 10.19 5.03 24.74
N ASN A 38 9.42 3.96 24.49
CA ASN A 38 9.66 2.63 25.00
C ASN A 38 9.35 1.56 23.94
N LEU A 39 10.33 0.72 23.60
CA LEU A 39 10.14 -0.35 22.63
C LEU A 39 9.11 -1.39 23.08
N ALA A 40 8.90 -1.59 24.38
CA ALA A 40 7.86 -2.49 24.89
C ALA A 40 6.43 -2.00 24.60
N SER A 41 6.25 -0.73 24.20
CA SER A 41 4.95 -0.21 23.78
C SER A 41 4.58 -0.59 22.33
N VAL A 42 5.56 -0.92 21.49
CA VAL A 42 5.35 -1.22 20.06
C VAL A 42 4.28 -2.29 19.81
N PRO A 43 4.26 -3.45 20.50
CA PRO A 43 3.20 -4.44 20.31
C PRO A 43 1.79 -3.88 20.59
N LYS A 44 1.68 -2.99 21.57
CA LYS A 44 0.39 -2.35 21.93
C LYS A 44 -0.05 -1.32 20.88
N ILE A 45 0.89 -0.52 20.37
CA ILE A 45 0.63 0.47 19.31
C ILE A 45 0.18 -0.26 18.03
N THR A 46 0.81 -1.37 17.72
CA THR A 46 0.53 -2.16 16.52
C THR A 46 -0.87 -2.79 16.54
N TYR A 47 -1.37 -3.18 17.72
CA TYR A 47 -2.75 -3.67 17.87
C TYR A 47 -3.80 -2.57 17.60
N ASN A 48 -3.47 -1.30 17.86
CA ASN A 48 -4.36 -0.16 17.65
C ASN A 48 -4.25 0.44 16.24
N ALA A 49 -3.17 0.15 15.52
CA ALA A 49 -3.03 0.53 14.13
C ALA A 49 -3.77 -0.49 13.27
N ALA A 50 -4.88 -0.07 12.68
CA ALA A 50 -5.66 -0.92 11.79
C ALA A 50 -4.79 -1.45 10.67
N TYR A 51 -4.40 -2.70 10.77
CA TYR A 51 -3.73 -3.41 9.71
C TYR A 51 -4.72 -3.66 8.57
N ARG A 52 -4.77 -2.73 7.65
CA ARG A 52 -5.35 -2.91 6.32
C ARG A 52 -4.45 -3.75 5.43
N ALA A 53 -3.30 -4.16 5.95
CA ALA A 53 -2.45 -5.12 5.27
C ALA A 53 -3.22 -6.41 5.08
N GLN A 54 -3.35 -6.83 3.84
CA GLN A 54 -3.90 -8.15 3.48
C GLN A 54 -3.04 -9.26 4.12
N ILE A 55 -3.22 -9.49 5.42
CA ILE A 55 -2.69 -10.67 6.08
C ILE A 55 -3.58 -11.84 5.65
N LYS A 56 -3.40 -12.30 4.41
CA LYS A 56 -4.07 -13.49 3.87
C LYS A 56 -3.48 -14.79 4.43
N SER A 57 -2.70 -14.76 5.49
CA SER A 57 -2.14 -15.97 6.08
C SER A 57 -2.38 -16.01 7.58
N ASN A 58 -2.75 -17.19 8.09
CA ASN A 58 -2.80 -17.52 9.52
C ASN A 58 -1.41 -17.48 10.21
N THR A 59 -0.44 -16.78 9.62
CA THR A 59 0.90 -16.65 10.16
C THR A 59 0.93 -15.46 11.12
N ALA A 60 1.23 -15.71 12.37
CA ALA A 60 1.46 -14.65 13.35
C ALA A 60 2.61 -13.75 12.87
N VAL A 61 2.30 -12.49 12.59
CA VAL A 61 3.28 -11.50 12.15
C VAL A 61 3.85 -10.79 13.37
N ASN A 62 5.17 -10.61 13.38
CA ASN A 62 5.84 -9.92 14.47
C ASN A 62 5.45 -8.44 14.49
N PRO A 63 4.87 -7.90 15.59
CA PRO A 63 4.45 -6.51 15.68
C PRO A 63 5.58 -5.51 15.42
N PHE A 64 6.80 -5.81 15.86
CA PHE A 64 7.96 -4.93 15.62
C PHE A 64 8.30 -4.82 14.14
N VAL A 65 8.21 -5.93 13.40
CA VAL A 65 8.46 -5.97 11.95
C VAL A 65 7.45 -5.10 11.21
N LEU A 66 6.18 -5.22 11.56
CA LEU A 66 5.12 -4.42 10.94
C LEU A 66 5.25 -2.93 11.28
N PHE A 67 5.52 -2.62 12.53
CA PHE A 67 5.70 -1.24 12.97
C PHE A 67 6.93 -0.59 12.32
N ALA A 68 8.05 -1.33 12.23
CA ALA A 68 9.26 -0.87 11.56
C ALA A 68 9.02 -0.62 10.07
N TRP A 69 8.25 -1.51 9.40
CA TRP A 69 7.87 -1.30 8.01
C TRP A 69 7.01 -0.05 7.82
N GLN A 70 6.00 0.17 8.65
CA GLN A 70 5.18 1.38 8.60
C GLN A 70 6.04 2.64 8.78
N ARG A 71 6.94 2.61 9.77
CA ARG A 71 7.82 3.74 10.01
C ARG A 71 8.76 4.01 8.85
N MET A 72 9.27 2.98 8.21
CA MET A 72 10.05 3.11 6.97
C MET A 72 9.23 3.79 5.86
N CYS A 73 7.96 3.41 5.70
CA CYS A 73 7.07 4.07 4.73
C CYS A 73 6.91 5.57 5.04
N GLU A 74 6.72 5.95 6.29
CA GLU A 74 6.64 7.37 6.70
C GLU A 74 7.94 8.13 6.38
N LEU A 75 9.10 7.52 6.67
CA LEU A 75 10.40 8.11 6.35
C LEU A 75 10.65 8.26 4.84
N GLU A 76 10.22 7.29 4.05
CA GLU A 76 10.36 7.31 2.59
C GLU A 76 9.41 8.31 1.89
N THR A 77 8.35 8.73 2.56
CA THR A 77 7.35 9.65 1.99
C THR A 77 7.42 11.07 2.55
N LYS A 78 8.17 11.30 3.63
CA LYS A 78 8.22 12.59 4.36
C LYS A 78 8.59 13.80 3.51
N ASP A 79 9.41 13.61 2.47
CA ASP A 79 9.88 14.70 1.60
C ASP A 79 9.02 14.83 0.32
N ILE A 80 7.88 14.13 0.24
CA ILE A 80 6.94 14.25 -0.87
C ILE A 80 5.92 15.33 -0.55
N GLU A 81 6.02 16.45 -1.25
CA GLU A 81 5.06 17.54 -1.14
C GLU A 81 3.73 17.15 -1.80
N THR A 82 2.61 17.48 -1.14
CA THR A 82 1.24 17.24 -1.64
C THR A 82 0.42 18.52 -1.67
N GLU A 83 -0.59 18.57 -2.52
CA GLU A 83 -1.51 19.70 -2.62
C GLU A 83 -2.59 19.67 -1.52
N GLY A 84 -2.17 19.93 -0.28
CA GLY A 84 -3.08 19.96 0.88
C GLY A 84 -3.52 18.56 1.33
N ASN A 85 -4.70 18.50 1.96
CA ASN A 85 -5.27 17.26 2.48
C ASN A 85 -5.85 16.39 1.37
N VAL A 86 -6.04 15.10 1.66
CA VAL A 86 -6.64 14.15 0.71
C VAL A 86 -8.04 14.60 0.26
N SER A 87 -8.27 14.65 -1.05
CA SER A 87 -9.57 14.93 -1.65
C SER A 87 -10.09 13.70 -2.40
N LYS A 88 -11.24 13.18 -1.93
CA LYS A 88 -11.93 12.06 -2.57
C LYS A 88 -12.39 12.41 -3.97
N GLU A 89 -12.88 13.63 -4.17
CA GLU A 89 -13.39 14.15 -5.46
C GLU A 89 -12.27 14.21 -6.48
N LYS A 90 -11.10 14.77 -6.11
CA LYS A 90 -9.93 14.81 -6.98
C LYS A 90 -9.45 13.38 -7.31
N LEU A 91 -9.40 12.50 -6.30
CA LEU A 91 -8.95 11.13 -6.47
C LEU A 91 -9.88 10.32 -7.39
N GLU A 92 -11.20 10.44 -7.22
CA GLU A 92 -12.19 9.78 -8.08
C GLU A 92 -12.09 10.26 -9.53
N ALA A 93 -11.94 11.56 -9.73
CA ALA A 93 -11.73 12.16 -11.05
C ALA A 93 -10.39 11.74 -11.69
N ALA A 94 -9.37 11.46 -10.88
CA ALA A 94 -8.04 11.03 -11.35
C ALA A 94 -7.98 9.54 -11.77
N VAL A 95 -8.93 8.70 -11.36
CA VAL A 95 -8.93 7.26 -11.66
C VAL A 95 -8.71 6.93 -13.15
N PRO A 96 -9.39 7.57 -14.13
CA PRO A 96 -9.17 7.28 -15.55
C PRO A 96 -7.74 7.62 -16.01
N GLU A 97 -7.14 8.68 -15.47
CA GLU A 97 -5.78 9.08 -15.79
C GLU A 97 -4.75 8.14 -15.16
N ILE A 98 -4.96 7.75 -13.90
CA ILE A 98 -4.14 6.73 -13.22
C ILE A 98 -4.12 5.43 -14.03
N LYS A 99 -5.26 4.97 -14.54
CA LYS A 99 -5.33 3.79 -15.42
C LYS A 99 -4.47 3.98 -16.67
N LYS A 100 -4.52 5.13 -17.34
CA LYS A 100 -3.69 5.41 -18.52
C LYS A 100 -2.20 5.43 -18.20
N ILE A 101 -1.82 6.01 -17.06
CA ILE A 101 -0.42 6.05 -16.61
C ILE A 101 0.11 4.62 -16.39
N LEU A 102 -0.70 3.73 -15.82
CA LEU A 102 -0.33 2.33 -15.57
C LEU A 102 -0.11 1.50 -16.85
N LEU A 103 -0.57 1.96 -18.01
CA LEU A 103 -0.33 1.32 -19.31
C LEU A 103 1.07 1.65 -19.90
N LEU A 104 1.75 2.65 -19.36
CA LEU A 104 3.08 3.03 -19.86
C LEU A 104 4.09 1.89 -19.68
N SER A 105 4.87 1.61 -20.71
CA SER A 105 5.93 0.61 -20.69
C SER A 105 7.16 1.08 -19.91
N ASP A 106 7.44 2.39 -19.91
CA ASP A 106 8.51 2.99 -19.11
C ASP A 106 8.10 3.09 -17.65
N THR A 107 8.61 2.17 -16.84
CA THR A 107 8.30 2.08 -15.40
C THR A 107 8.74 3.32 -14.62
N HIS A 108 9.88 3.93 -14.98
CA HIS A 108 10.37 5.13 -14.27
C HIS A 108 9.43 6.32 -14.52
N LYS A 109 9.08 6.54 -15.79
CA LYS A 109 8.11 7.57 -16.17
C LYS A 109 6.75 7.32 -15.56
N MET A 110 6.28 6.07 -15.56
CA MET A 110 5.02 5.65 -14.92
C MET A 110 4.99 6.03 -13.43
N LEU A 111 6.04 5.66 -12.69
CA LEU A 111 6.10 5.94 -11.25
C LEU A 111 6.14 7.43 -10.95
N LYS A 112 6.92 8.21 -11.72
CA LYS A 112 6.99 9.67 -11.56
C LYS A 112 5.64 10.34 -11.80
N LEU A 113 4.91 9.91 -12.84
CA LEU A 113 3.57 10.43 -13.14
C LEU A 113 2.54 10.03 -12.09
N LEU A 114 2.61 8.79 -11.57
CA LEU A 114 1.74 8.37 -10.46
C LEU A 114 1.99 9.20 -9.21
N GLN A 115 3.26 9.44 -8.83
CA GLN A 115 3.58 10.30 -7.69
C GLN A 115 3.00 11.69 -7.84
N GLY A 116 3.17 12.33 -8.99
CA GLY A 116 2.58 13.64 -9.25
C GLY A 116 1.05 13.63 -9.17
N LYS A 117 0.40 12.62 -9.80
CA LYS A 117 -1.06 12.53 -9.79
C LYS A 117 -1.63 12.30 -8.39
N PHE A 118 -0.99 11.48 -7.56
CA PHE A 118 -1.39 11.29 -6.17
C PHE A 118 -1.13 12.55 -5.33
N ALA A 119 -0.01 13.25 -5.55
CA ALA A 119 0.30 14.50 -4.87
C ALA A 119 -0.77 15.59 -5.13
N GLU A 120 -1.28 15.70 -6.35
CA GLU A 120 -2.42 16.56 -6.70
C GLU A 120 -3.72 16.20 -5.93
N CYS A 121 -3.85 14.93 -5.53
CA CYS A 121 -4.98 14.43 -4.73
C CYS A 121 -4.75 14.55 -3.21
N GLY A 122 -3.62 15.09 -2.76
CA GLY A 122 -3.26 15.19 -1.34
C GLY A 122 -2.70 13.89 -0.75
N ILE A 123 -2.12 13.01 -1.58
CA ILE A 123 -1.59 11.70 -1.17
C ILE A 123 -0.12 11.59 -1.54
N ALA A 124 0.76 11.36 -0.56
CA ALA A 124 2.16 11.03 -0.79
C ALA A 124 2.29 9.54 -1.18
N PHE A 125 2.52 9.29 -2.47
CA PHE A 125 2.63 7.93 -3.02
C PHE A 125 4.08 7.49 -3.17
N LYS A 126 4.38 6.27 -2.69
CA LYS A 126 5.69 5.64 -2.88
C LYS A 126 5.59 4.13 -3.05
N ILE A 127 6.43 3.57 -3.93
CA ILE A 127 6.74 2.14 -3.91
C ILE A 127 7.97 1.96 -3.03
N VAL A 128 7.82 1.22 -1.94
CA VAL A 128 8.86 0.97 -0.95
C VAL A 128 9.43 -0.45 -1.09
N HIS A 129 10.65 -0.63 -0.62
CA HIS A 129 11.25 -1.95 -0.61
C HIS A 129 10.44 -2.93 0.25
N ASN A 130 10.40 -4.19 -0.19
CA ASN A 130 9.80 -5.25 0.61
C ASN A 130 10.60 -5.45 1.90
N PHE A 131 9.92 -5.30 3.04
CA PHE A 131 10.53 -5.51 4.33
C PHE A 131 10.42 -7.00 4.69
N PRO A 132 11.57 -7.70 4.88
CA PRO A 132 11.56 -9.14 5.19
C PRO A 132 10.71 -9.43 6.43
N GLY A 133 9.78 -10.39 6.30
CA GLY A 133 8.86 -10.76 7.39
C GLY A 133 7.60 -9.89 7.54
N ALA A 134 7.48 -8.79 6.78
CA ALA A 134 6.23 -8.04 6.67
C ALA A 134 5.40 -8.58 5.49
N PRO A 135 4.25 -9.22 5.71
CA PRO A 135 3.43 -9.79 4.63
C PRO A 135 2.53 -8.74 3.98
N VAL A 136 3.01 -7.52 3.87
CA VAL A 136 2.24 -6.38 3.39
C VAL A 136 2.49 -6.14 1.91
N GLN A 137 1.44 -5.89 1.12
CA GLN A 137 1.52 -5.53 -0.29
C GLN A 137 1.34 -4.04 -0.51
N GLY A 138 0.50 -3.40 0.28
CA GLY A 138 0.23 -1.98 0.27
C GLY A 138 -0.48 -1.55 1.54
N PHE A 139 -0.51 -0.26 1.78
CA PHE A 139 -1.35 0.34 2.79
C PHE A 139 -1.52 1.83 2.57
N ILE A 140 -2.60 2.36 3.07
CA ILE A 140 -2.86 3.80 3.12
C ILE A 140 -3.22 4.23 4.55
N LYS A 141 -2.64 5.33 5.00
CA LYS A 141 -2.93 5.91 6.32
C LYS A 141 -2.51 7.38 6.39
N GLU A 142 -2.90 8.06 7.46
CA GLU A 142 -2.27 9.31 7.85
C GLU A 142 -0.93 9.05 8.53
N SER A 143 0.09 9.80 8.14
CA SER A 143 1.42 9.79 8.78
C SER A 143 1.32 10.24 10.23
N SER A 144 2.09 9.60 11.11
CA SER A 144 2.14 9.94 12.53
C SER A 144 2.90 11.24 12.83
N ASP A 145 3.73 11.69 11.89
CA ASP A 145 4.63 12.83 12.08
C ASP A 145 3.95 14.18 11.74
N ASP A 146 3.20 14.22 10.65
CA ASP A 146 2.66 15.46 10.06
C ASP A 146 1.17 15.37 9.64
N GLY A 147 0.55 14.20 9.82
CA GLY A 147 -0.84 13.97 9.41
C GLY A 147 -1.04 13.84 7.89
N GLN A 148 0.05 13.83 7.09
CA GLN A 148 -0.03 13.64 5.67
C GLN A 148 -0.61 12.26 5.32
N THR A 149 -1.50 12.18 4.34
CA THR A 149 -1.98 10.89 3.84
C THR A 149 -0.90 10.23 2.98
N ILE A 150 -0.45 9.06 3.39
CA ILE A 150 0.58 8.29 2.69
C ILE A 150 0.00 7.00 2.11
N LEU A 151 0.39 6.70 0.87
CA LEU A 151 0.06 5.47 0.16
C LEU A 151 1.35 4.76 -0.24
N CYS A 152 1.64 3.63 0.39
CA CYS A 152 2.83 2.86 0.12
C CYS A 152 2.49 1.47 -0.42
N LEU A 153 3.16 1.08 -1.50
CA LEU A 153 3.06 -0.26 -2.07
C LEU A 153 4.41 -0.97 -2.01
N THR A 154 4.40 -2.31 -1.98
CA THR A 154 5.61 -3.12 -2.06
C THR A 154 5.60 -4.01 -3.30
N LEU A 155 6.78 -4.24 -3.90
CA LEU A 155 6.95 -5.16 -5.02
C LEU A 155 7.19 -6.61 -4.56
N ARG A 156 6.59 -7.02 -3.43
CA ARG A 156 6.83 -8.34 -2.82
C ARG A 156 6.70 -9.50 -3.79
N ARG A 157 5.70 -9.48 -4.66
CA ARG A 157 5.45 -10.55 -5.63
C ARG A 157 6.07 -10.31 -7.00
N LYS A 158 6.66 -9.13 -7.24
CA LYS A 158 7.22 -8.70 -8.54
C LYS A 158 6.26 -8.92 -9.72
N ARG A 159 4.94 -8.78 -9.47
CA ARG A 159 3.88 -8.96 -10.45
C ARG A 159 3.10 -7.66 -10.60
N MET A 160 2.95 -7.20 -11.82
CA MET A 160 2.28 -5.93 -12.14
C MET A 160 0.78 -5.99 -11.86
N ASP A 161 0.13 -7.10 -12.15
CA ASP A 161 -1.31 -7.32 -11.86
C ASP A 161 -1.61 -7.17 -10.35
N THR A 162 -0.78 -7.78 -9.52
CA THR A 162 -0.90 -7.67 -8.06
C THR A 162 -0.67 -6.22 -7.58
N LEU A 163 0.33 -5.53 -8.14
CA LEU A 163 0.60 -4.14 -7.80
C LEU A 163 -0.57 -3.23 -8.18
N ILE A 164 -1.08 -3.37 -9.40
CA ILE A 164 -2.21 -2.59 -9.90
C ILE A 164 -3.45 -2.85 -9.06
N PHE A 165 -3.79 -4.11 -8.80
CA PHE A 165 -4.96 -4.43 -7.97
C PHE A 165 -4.82 -3.85 -6.55
N THR A 166 -3.64 -4.00 -5.92
CA THR A 166 -3.40 -3.43 -4.59
C THR A 166 -3.53 -1.91 -4.59
N LEU A 167 -3.01 -1.23 -5.62
CA LEU A 167 -3.16 0.22 -5.76
C LEU A 167 -4.64 0.65 -5.77
N PHE A 168 -5.46 0.00 -6.58
CA PHE A 168 -6.89 0.32 -6.66
C PHE A 168 -7.66 -0.09 -5.40
N HIS A 169 -7.22 -1.13 -4.70
CA HIS A 169 -7.76 -1.51 -3.40
C HIS A 169 -7.52 -0.42 -2.34
N GLU A 170 -6.30 0.14 -2.29
CA GLU A 170 -6.01 1.26 -1.37
C GLU A 170 -6.76 2.55 -1.77
N ILE A 171 -6.88 2.84 -3.07
CA ILE A 171 -7.73 3.93 -3.57
C ILE A 171 -9.18 3.74 -3.12
N ALA A 172 -9.70 2.51 -3.20
CA ALA A 172 -11.06 2.20 -2.78
C ALA A 172 -11.28 2.51 -1.29
N HIS A 173 -10.33 2.23 -0.41
CA HIS A 173 -10.42 2.61 1.01
C HIS A 173 -10.54 4.12 1.21
N VAL A 174 -9.78 4.93 0.45
CA VAL A 174 -9.93 6.39 0.49
C VAL A 174 -11.33 6.81 0.09
N LEU A 175 -11.79 6.32 -1.06
CA LEU A 175 -13.08 6.70 -1.64
C LEU A 175 -14.28 6.21 -0.79
N ASN A 176 -14.13 5.09 -0.09
CA ASN A 176 -15.12 4.58 0.86
C ASN A 176 -15.15 5.36 2.17
N GLY A 177 -14.10 6.14 2.48
CA GLY A 177 -14.01 6.90 3.73
C GLY A 177 -13.41 6.12 4.89
N ASP A 178 -12.70 5.06 4.60
CA ASP A 178 -12.15 4.15 5.59
C ASP A 178 -10.91 4.68 6.31
N LEU A 179 -10.33 5.82 5.88
CA LEU A 179 -9.12 6.40 6.46
C LEU A 179 -9.28 6.82 7.92
N SER A 180 -10.47 7.29 8.30
CA SER A 180 -10.77 7.81 9.64
C SER A 180 -11.17 6.75 10.64
N VAL A 181 -11.47 5.53 10.19
CA VAL A 181 -11.89 4.44 11.07
C VAL A 181 -10.66 3.83 11.72
N ARG A 182 -10.40 4.23 12.98
CA ARG A 182 -9.43 3.54 13.85
C ARG A 182 -10.06 2.21 14.27
N PHE A 183 -9.62 1.13 13.66
CA PHE A 183 -10.13 -0.19 14.03
C PHE A 183 -9.63 -0.60 15.41
N VAL A 184 -10.57 -0.64 16.36
CA VAL A 184 -10.30 -1.10 17.72
C VAL A 184 -10.51 -2.60 17.87
N ASP A 185 -11.26 -3.25 16.95
CA ASP A 185 -11.60 -4.67 17.04
C ASP A 185 -11.52 -5.41 15.72
N PHE A 186 -11.15 -6.71 15.79
CA PHE A 186 -11.26 -7.69 14.70
C PHE A 186 -12.71 -8.17 14.59
N THR A 187 -13.59 -7.32 14.09
CA THR A 187 -15.02 -7.62 13.95
C THR A 187 -15.36 -8.02 12.51
N ASP A 188 -16.58 -8.55 12.33
CA ASP A 188 -17.14 -8.89 11.01
C ASP A 188 -17.20 -7.68 10.06
N GLU A 189 -17.33 -6.46 10.59
CA GLU A 189 -17.29 -5.19 9.85
C GLU A 189 -16.00 -5.00 9.06
N LYS A 190 -14.84 -5.41 9.60
CA LYS A 190 -13.57 -5.35 8.88
C LYS A 190 -13.60 -6.24 7.64
N SER A 191 -14.20 -7.44 7.74
CA SER A 191 -14.36 -8.33 6.60
C SER A 191 -15.23 -7.72 5.51
N GLU A 192 -16.22 -6.92 5.86
CA GLU A 192 -17.12 -6.25 4.92
C GLU A 192 -16.45 -5.04 4.25
N MET A 193 -15.72 -4.22 4.99
CA MET A 193 -14.95 -3.11 4.42
C MET A 193 -13.91 -3.58 3.39
N GLU A 194 -13.20 -4.67 3.70
CA GLU A 194 -12.24 -5.27 2.75
C GLU A 194 -12.94 -5.81 1.49
N LYS A 195 -14.12 -6.43 1.65
CA LYS A 195 -14.93 -6.88 0.50
C LYS A 195 -15.41 -5.72 -0.35
N ASN A 196 -15.88 -4.64 0.28
CA ASN A 196 -16.32 -3.44 -0.41
C ASN A 196 -15.15 -2.75 -1.15
N ALA A 197 -13.97 -2.70 -0.53
CA ALA A 197 -12.76 -2.19 -1.18
C ALA A 197 -12.34 -3.07 -2.37
N ASP A 198 -12.35 -4.40 -2.21
CA ASP A 198 -12.07 -5.36 -3.29
C ASP A 198 -13.05 -5.22 -4.46
N GLU A 199 -14.34 -5.07 -4.17
CA GLU A 199 -15.38 -4.91 -5.19
C GLU A 199 -15.22 -3.57 -5.92
N ARG A 200 -15.04 -2.47 -5.18
CA ARG A 200 -14.81 -1.14 -5.78
C ARG A 200 -13.55 -1.12 -6.62
N ALA A 201 -12.46 -1.74 -6.16
CA ALA A 201 -11.22 -1.85 -6.91
C ALA A 201 -11.42 -2.58 -8.25
N ARG A 202 -12.13 -3.71 -8.25
CA ARG A 202 -12.47 -4.44 -9.49
C ARG A 202 -13.28 -3.56 -10.44
N ASN A 203 -14.30 -2.87 -9.94
CA ASN A 203 -15.19 -2.03 -10.73
C ASN A 203 -14.48 -0.79 -11.29
N MET A 204 -13.51 -0.22 -10.58
CA MET A 204 -12.64 0.83 -11.10
C MET A 204 -11.71 0.32 -12.22
N LEU A 205 -11.18 -0.88 -12.07
CA LEU A 205 -10.27 -1.48 -13.06
C LEU A 205 -11.01 -1.89 -14.33
N ILE A 206 -12.12 -2.60 -14.20
CA ILE A 206 -12.89 -3.15 -15.32
C ILE A 206 -14.37 -2.89 -15.07
N ASP A 207 -15.03 -2.26 -16.05
CA ASP A 207 -16.46 -2.07 -16.00
C ASP A 207 -17.20 -3.42 -15.86
N PRO A 208 -18.11 -3.58 -14.86
CA PRO A 208 -18.79 -4.85 -14.59
C PRO A 208 -19.61 -5.38 -15.76
N GLU A 209 -20.27 -4.50 -16.53
CA GLU A 209 -21.07 -4.91 -17.68
C GLU A 209 -20.18 -5.35 -18.84
N LEU A 210 -19.05 -4.67 -19.04
CA LEU A 210 -18.05 -5.07 -20.03
C LEU A 210 -17.49 -6.46 -19.69
N TYR A 211 -17.15 -6.69 -18.41
CA TYR A 211 -16.64 -7.97 -17.93
C TYR A 211 -17.68 -9.09 -18.11
N ARG A 212 -18.94 -8.83 -17.73
CA ARG A 212 -20.05 -9.78 -17.90
C ARG A 212 -20.23 -10.20 -19.36
N LYS A 213 -20.23 -9.24 -20.29
CA LYS A 213 -20.33 -9.50 -21.73
C LYS A 213 -19.16 -10.34 -22.24
N PHE A 214 -17.94 -10.05 -21.77
CA PHE A 214 -16.76 -10.82 -22.14
C PHE A 214 -16.86 -12.29 -21.68
N VAL A 215 -17.21 -12.53 -20.42
CA VAL A 215 -17.34 -13.89 -19.87
C VAL A 215 -18.46 -14.68 -20.57
N LEU A 216 -19.55 -14.02 -20.97
CA LEU A 216 -20.64 -14.66 -21.70
C LEU A 216 -20.27 -15.02 -23.15
N SER A 217 -19.28 -14.36 -23.74
CA SER A 217 -18.78 -14.66 -25.07
C SER A 217 -17.77 -15.82 -25.04
N ARG A 218 -18.29 -17.06 -24.93
CA ARG A 218 -17.53 -18.31 -24.71
C ARG A 218 -16.29 -18.51 -25.58
N SER A 219 -16.23 -17.93 -26.77
CA SER A 219 -15.12 -18.05 -27.71
C SER A 219 -13.94 -17.11 -27.36
N ASN A 220 -14.19 -15.99 -26.69
CA ASN A 220 -13.20 -14.93 -26.53
C ASN A 220 -12.37 -15.05 -25.24
N TYR A 221 -12.97 -15.49 -24.11
CA TYR A 221 -12.23 -15.55 -22.85
C TYR A 221 -11.30 -16.77 -22.74
N THR A 222 -11.37 -17.72 -23.68
CA THR A 222 -10.51 -18.91 -23.72
C THR A 222 -9.31 -18.77 -24.62
N THR A 223 -9.19 -17.67 -25.37
CA THR A 223 -8.09 -17.42 -26.30
C THR A 223 -7.25 -16.23 -25.86
N GLU A 224 -5.92 -16.30 -26.07
CA GLU A 224 -4.99 -15.21 -25.78
C GLU A 224 -5.40 -13.92 -26.51
N SER A 225 -5.69 -14.02 -27.79
CA SER A 225 -6.15 -12.88 -28.61
C SER A 225 -7.44 -12.26 -28.07
N GLY A 226 -8.41 -13.08 -27.59
CA GLY A 226 -9.63 -12.58 -26.98
C GLY A 226 -9.39 -11.83 -25.67
N ILE A 227 -8.45 -12.32 -24.85
CA ILE A 227 -8.04 -11.68 -23.60
C ILE A 227 -7.32 -10.35 -23.91
N GLU A 228 -6.40 -10.32 -24.87
CA GLU A 228 -5.70 -9.09 -25.29
C GLU A 228 -6.67 -8.02 -25.82
N GLN A 229 -7.60 -8.43 -26.68
CA GLN A 229 -8.64 -7.54 -27.21
C GLN A 229 -9.51 -6.97 -26.08
N PHE A 230 -9.92 -7.82 -25.13
CA PHE A 230 -10.68 -7.40 -23.97
C PHE A 230 -9.89 -6.42 -23.10
N ALA A 231 -8.63 -6.72 -22.77
CA ALA A 231 -7.77 -5.87 -21.98
C ALA A 231 -7.61 -4.47 -22.61
N LYS A 232 -7.42 -4.43 -23.94
CA LYS A 232 -7.38 -3.18 -24.71
C LYS A 232 -8.68 -2.39 -24.60
N THR A 233 -9.83 -3.06 -24.72
CA THR A 233 -11.16 -2.42 -24.60
C THR A 233 -11.42 -1.93 -23.18
N ALA A 234 -11.03 -2.69 -22.16
CA ALA A 234 -11.16 -2.34 -20.76
C ALA A 234 -10.14 -1.27 -20.29
N GLY A 235 -9.12 -0.97 -21.12
CA GLY A 235 -8.05 -0.03 -20.77
C GLY A 235 -7.17 -0.53 -19.64
N VAL A 236 -6.87 -1.85 -19.63
CA VAL A 236 -5.98 -2.50 -18.66
C VAL A 236 -4.89 -3.29 -19.39
N ARG A 237 -3.86 -3.71 -18.66
CA ARG A 237 -2.86 -4.65 -19.19
C ARG A 237 -3.48 -6.05 -19.31
N PRO A 238 -3.13 -6.81 -20.36
CA PRO A 238 -3.52 -8.21 -20.50
C PRO A 238 -2.87 -9.11 -19.47
#